data_e995894e626a82047608563a8831fc0b
#
_entry.id   e995894e626a82047608563a8831fc0b
#
_cell.length_a   1.000
_cell.length_b   1.000
_cell.length_c   1.000
_cell.angle_alpha   90.00
_cell.angle_beta   90.00
_cell.angle_gamma   90.00
#
_symmetry.space_group_name_H-M   'P 1'
#
loop_
_entity.id
_entity.type
_entity.pdbx_description
1 polymer ?
#
loop_
_entity_poly.entity_id
_entity_poly.type
_entity_poly.pdbx_seq_one_letter_code
_entity_poly.pdbx_strand_id
1 'polypeptide(L)'
;MPNWCSNTLTIKGSPKELSKLMKAVEITNSEETSEHLKSLFSCHRVIPRPASENANWYNWNVDNWGSKWDLADVERQDSEWESGALTYTFNTAWSPVPQVIEKLAKQNKKVTIKYEYWEGGSDYWGEHTYEKGKQVEQIGGSINDAGCEKLEELMGEHHECKECWEMVECEKENTPEYCESCEEERTKEESTLWEGIPHGDKALSH
;
A
#
# COMPACT_ATOMS: atom_id res chain seq x y z
N MET A 1 12.93 -11.44 2.27
CA MET A 1 11.89 -10.81 1.44
C MET A 1 12.12 -9.31 1.50
N PRO A 2 11.79 -8.51 0.50
CA PRO A 2 11.85 -7.06 0.66
C PRO A 2 10.72 -6.59 1.58
N ASN A 3 10.93 -5.50 2.30
CA ASN A 3 9.80 -4.73 2.81
C ASN A 3 9.03 -4.17 1.62
N TRP A 4 7.72 -4.21 1.69
CA TRP A 4 6.87 -3.68 0.65
C TRP A 4 6.40 -2.28 1.02
N CYS A 5 6.63 -1.34 0.12
CA CYS A 5 6.03 -0.02 0.17
C CYS A 5 4.67 -0.10 -0.54
N SER A 6 3.60 0.18 0.18
CA SER A 6 2.24 0.28 -0.36
C SER A 6 2.05 1.61 -1.05
N ASN A 7 1.38 1.60 -2.21
CA ASN A 7 1.20 2.79 -3.02
C ASN A 7 -0.24 2.89 -3.52
N THR A 8 -0.77 4.10 -3.50
CA THR A 8 -2.06 4.45 -4.08
C THR A 8 -1.88 5.61 -5.05
N LEU A 9 -2.35 5.42 -6.27
CA LEU A 9 -2.26 6.42 -7.34
C LEU A 9 -3.66 6.78 -7.83
N THR A 10 -4.15 7.94 -7.45
CA THR A 10 -5.45 8.45 -7.89
C THR A 10 -5.27 9.50 -8.98
N ILE A 11 -5.93 9.29 -10.13
CA ILE A 11 -5.85 10.14 -11.31
C ILE A 11 -7.23 10.67 -11.62
N LYS A 12 -7.41 12.00 -11.63
CA LYS A 12 -8.68 12.67 -11.93
C LYS A 12 -8.59 13.40 -13.26
N GLY A 13 -9.61 13.21 -14.11
CA GLY A 13 -9.66 13.84 -15.41
C GLY A 13 -10.90 13.48 -16.22
N SER A 14 -10.98 13.97 -17.45
CA SER A 14 -12.08 13.56 -18.33
C SER A 14 -11.92 12.08 -18.74
N PRO A 15 -13.00 11.35 -19.01
CA PRO A 15 -12.94 9.94 -19.44
C PRO A 15 -12.02 9.73 -20.67
N LYS A 16 -11.96 10.70 -21.56
CA LYS A 16 -11.06 10.68 -22.72
C LYS A 16 -9.57 10.69 -22.32
N GLU A 17 -9.20 11.56 -21.39
CA GLU A 17 -7.79 11.66 -20.94
C GLU A 17 -7.41 10.47 -20.09
N LEU A 18 -8.32 9.97 -19.23
CA LEU A 18 -8.11 8.76 -18.45
C LEU A 18 -7.93 7.54 -19.35
N SER A 19 -8.81 7.34 -20.35
CA SER A 19 -8.68 6.24 -21.32
C SER A 19 -7.37 6.31 -22.12
N LYS A 20 -6.91 7.51 -22.47
CA LYS A 20 -5.61 7.69 -23.13
C LYS A 20 -4.46 7.30 -22.22
N LEU A 21 -4.50 7.71 -20.96
CA LEU A 21 -3.48 7.39 -19.96
C LEU A 21 -3.42 5.87 -19.73
N MET A 22 -4.55 5.21 -19.50
CA MET A 22 -4.64 3.76 -19.33
C MET A 22 -3.94 3.01 -20.47
N LYS A 23 -4.25 3.34 -21.72
CA LYS A 23 -3.62 2.72 -22.91
C LYS A 23 -2.11 2.92 -22.98
N ALA A 24 -1.60 3.99 -22.37
CA ALA A 24 -0.17 4.28 -22.36
C ALA A 24 0.58 3.50 -21.27
N VAL A 25 -0.04 3.29 -20.11
CA VAL A 25 0.61 2.70 -18.93
C VAL A 25 0.32 1.23 -18.72
N GLU A 26 -0.80 0.73 -19.22
CA GLU A 26 -1.20 -0.67 -19.03
C GLU A 26 -0.57 -1.59 -20.07
N ILE A 27 -0.17 -2.76 -19.63
CA ILE A 27 0.21 -3.87 -20.49
C ILE A 27 -1.09 -4.62 -20.85
N THR A 28 -1.57 -4.44 -22.09
CA THR A 28 -2.68 -5.25 -22.61
C THR A 28 -2.11 -6.56 -23.14
N ASN A 29 -2.37 -7.65 -22.41
CA ASN A 29 -1.92 -8.98 -22.79
C ASN A 29 -2.67 -9.50 -24.03
N SER A 30 -2.11 -9.27 -25.21
CA SER A 30 -2.40 -10.12 -26.38
C SER A 30 -1.20 -10.95 -26.83
N GLU A 31 -0.01 -10.76 -26.26
CA GLU A 31 1.22 -11.38 -26.78
C GLU A 31 2.17 -12.02 -25.75
N GLU A 32 1.94 -11.93 -24.42
CA GLU A 32 2.79 -12.55 -23.42
C GLU A 32 2.07 -13.59 -22.58
N THR A 33 2.42 -14.84 -22.83
CA THR A 33 1.79 -16.08 -22.33
C THR A 33 2.20 -16.49 -20.92
N SER A 34 2.45 -15.59 -19.99
CA SER A 34 2.64 -15.94 -18.59
C SER A 34 1.59 -15.30 -17.71
N GLU A 35 0.83 -16.11 -16.97
CA GLU A 35 -0.23 -15.68 -16.04
C GLU A 35 0.24 -14.72 -14.93
N HIS A 36 1.56 -14.58 -14.76
CA HIS A 36 2.18 -13.73 -13.74
C HIS A 36 2.47 -12.29 -14.21
N LEU A 37 2.22 -11.94 -15.47
CA LEU A 37 2.54 -10.63 -16.06
C LEU A 37 1.31 -9.79 -16.40
N LYS A 38 0.21 -9.96 -15.70
CA LYS A 38 -0.95 -9.06 -15.77
C LYS A 38 -0.71 -7.77 -14.95
N SER A 39 0.42 -7.11 -15.19
CA SER A 39 0.62 -5.78 -14.63
C SER A 39 -0.24 -4.79 -15.40
N LEU A 40 -1.34 -4.35 -14.80
CA LEU A 40 -2.20 -3.30 -15.37
C LEU A 40 -1.41 -1.99 -15.55
N PHE A 41 -0.52 -1.66 -14.62
CA PHE A 41 0.35 -0.48 -14.66
C PHE A 41 1.81 -0.91 -14.48
N SER A 42 2.76 -0.27 -15.18
CA SER A 42 4.17 -0.66 -15.15
C SER A 42 5.08 0.57 -15.22
N CYS A 43 6.12 0.58 -14.39
CA CYS A 43 7.21 1.57 -14.46
C CYS A 43 7.87 1.56 -15.84
N HIS A 44 8.09 0.37 -16.41
CA HIS A 44 8.71 0.21 -17.72
C HIS A 44 7.92 0.89 -18.85
N ARG A 45 6.59 0.95 -18.74
CA ARG A 45 5.73 1.66 -19.72
C ARG A 45 5.90 3.17 -19.65
N VAL A 46 6.20 3.71 -18.49
CA VAL A 46 6.38 5.16 -18.29
C VAL A 46 7.82 5.59 -18.54
N ILE A 47 8.78 4.82 -18.04
CA ILE A 47 10.23 5.02 -18.20
C ILE A 47 10.84 3.70 -18.67
N PRO A 48 10.88 3.44 -19.98
CA PRO A 48 11.43 2.19 -20.53
C PRO A 48 12.92 2.04 -20.20
N ARG A 49 13.30 0.88 -19.64
CA ARG A 49 14.71 0.53 -19.49
C ARG A 49 15.30 0.15 -20.86
N PRO A 50 16.38 0.81 -21.30
CA PRO A 50 17.06 0.44 -22.54
C PRO A 50 17.63 -0.99 -22.49
N ALA A 51 17.61 -1.70 -23.59
CA ALA A 51 18.17 -3.07 -23.66
C ALA A 51 19.66 -3.12 -23.32
N SER A 52 20.42 -2.05 -23.57
CA SER A 52 21.82 -1.90 -23.17
C SER A 52 22.04 -1.98 -21.66
N GLU A 53 21.02 -1.64 -20.87
CA GLU A 53 21.05 -1.63 -19.39
C GLU A 53 20.62 -2.97 -18.76
N ASN A 54 20.33 -3.98 -19.55
CA ASN A 54 19.88 -5.27 -19.01
C ASN A 54 20.92 -5.94 -18.08
N ALA A 55 22.22 -5.75 -18.34
CA ALA A 55 23.28 -6.25 -17.46
C ALA A 55 23.38 -5.46 -16.14
N ASN A 56 22.97 -4.19 -16.13
CA ASN A 56 22.99 -3.28 -14.98
C ASN A 56 21.58 -2.95 -14.49
N TRP A 57 20.64 -3.83 -14.74
CA TRP A 57 19.19 -3.59 -14.52
C TRP A 57 18.85 -3.10 -13.11
N TYR A 58 19.57 -3.60 -12.09
CA TYR A 58 19.31 -3.26 -10.69
C TYR A 58 19.58 -1.77 -10.43
N ASN A 59 20.81 -1.31 -10.69
CA ASN A 59 21.16 0.10 -10.45
C ASN A 59 20.35 1.01 -11.34
N TRP A 60 20.13 0.62 -12.60
CA TRP A 60 19.32 1.41 -13.51
C TRP A 60 17.88 1.59 -13.02
N ASN A 61 17.24 0.52 -12.51
CA ASN A 61 15.89 0.60 -11.96
C ASN A 61 15.84 1.53 -10.75
N VAL A 62 16.76 1.35 -9.79
CA VAL A 62 16.84 2.21 -8.58
C VAL A 62 17.03 3.68 -8.96
N ASP A 63 17.95 3.97 -9.90
CA ASP A 63 18.27 5.33 -10.32
C ASP A 63 17.12 6.00 -11.10
N ASN A 64 16.35 5.23 -11.87
CA ASN A 64 15.33 5.79 -12.78
C ASN A 64 13.90 5.59 -12.30
N TRP A 65 13.59 4.51 -11.58
CA TRP A 65 12.26 4.25 -11.03
C TRP A 65 12.16 4.57 -9.53
N GLY A 66 13.26 4.46 -8.78
CA GLY A 66 13.29 4.53 -7.32
C GLY A 66 13.09 3.18 -6.64
N SER A 67 12.79 2.12 -7.39
CA SER A 67 12.55 0.78 -6.86
C SER A 67 13.40 -0.25 -7.61
N LYS A 68 13.76 -1.34 -6.91
CA LYS A 68 14.51 -2.46 -7.48
C LYS A 68 13.77 -3.15 -8.62
N TRP A 69 12.49 -3.39 -8.43
CA TRP A 69 11.63 -4.10 -9.38
C TRP A 69 10.55 -3.18 -9.95
N ASP A 70 9.89 -3.63 -11.01
CA ASP A 70 8.65 -3.04 -11.47
C ASP A 70 7.54 -3.26 -10.41
N LEU A 71 6.38 -2.69 -10.62
CA LEU A 71 5.27 -2.75 -9.69
C LEU A 71 4.80 -4.18 -9.45
N ALA A 72 4.45 -4.50 -8.22
CA ALA A 72 3.86 -5.77 -7.82
C ALA A 72 2.42 -5.56 -7.35
N ASP A 73 1.60 -6.62 -7.44
CA ASP A 73 0.22 -6.67 -6.93
C ASP A 73 -0.63 -5.48 -7.40
N VAL A 74 -0.52 -5.15 -8.69
CA VAL A 74 -1.22 -3.99 -9.26
C VAL A 74 -2.70 -4.30 -9.42
N GLU A 75 -3.52 -3.48 -8.77
CA GLU A 75 -4.97 -3.50 -8.89
C GLU A 75 -5.48 -2.16 -9.40
N ARG A 76 -6.59 -2.19 -10.15
CA ARG A 76 -7.30 -1.00 -10.61
C ARG A 76 -8.71 -1.00 -10.06
N GLN A 77 -9.10 0.11 -9.45
CA GLN A 77 -10.47 0.31 -8.98
C GLN A 77 -11.30 0.99 -10.08
N ASP A 78 -12.20 0.23 -10.68
CA ASP A 78 -13.05 0.73 -11.77
C ASP A 78 -14.33 1.42 -11.28
N SER A 79 -14.66 1.34 -9.99
CA SER A 79 -15.90 1.89 -9.42
C SER A 79 -16.01 3.42 -9.52
N GLU A 80 -14.90 4.13 -9.68
CA GLU A 80 -14.85 5.59 -9.73
C GLU A 80 -14.79 6.15 -11.15
N TRP A 81 -14.81 5.31 -12.17
CA TRP A 81 -14.71 5.74 -13.57
C TRP A 81 -15.80 6.75 -13.98
N GLU A 82 -17.03 6.55 -13.52
CA GLU A 82 -18.16 7.46 -13.80
C GLU A 82 -17.97 8.84 -13.14
N SER A 83 -17.27 8.89 -12.01
CA SER A 83 -16.93 10.15 -11.32
C SER A 83 -15.75 10.89 -11.95
N GLY A 84 -15.09 10.30 -12.97
CA GLY A 84 -13.91 10.86 -13.62
C GLY A 84 -12.64 10.65 -12.82
N ALA A 85 -12.58 9.59 -12.01
CA ALA A 85 -11.41 9.15 -11.27
C ALA A 85 -10.96 7.75 -11.72
N LEU A 86 -9.66 7.47 -11.58
CA LEU A 86 -9.02 6.19 -11.85
C LEU A 86 -8.00 5.96 -10.75
N THR A 87 -8.16 4.89 -9.99
CA THR A 87 -7.27 4.56 -8.90
C THR A 87 -6.55 3.25 -9.16
N TYR A 88 -5.23 3.25 -8.96
CA TYR A 88 -4.39 2.06 -8.90
C TYR A 88 -3.82 1.91 -7.52
N THR A 89 -3.83 0.68 -7.00
CA THR A 89 -3.06 0.27 -5.84
C THR A 89 -1.97 -0.70 -6.27
N PHE A 90 -0.79 -0.62 -5.67
CA PHE A 90 0.34 -1.50 -6.01
C PHE A 90 1.41 -1.48 -4.94
N ASN A 91 2.28 -2.49 -4.97
CA ASN A 91 3.43 -2.60 -4.10
C ASN A 91 4.74 -2.33 -4.83
N THR A 92 5.71 -1.71 -4.13
CA THR A 92 7.07 -1.49 -4.63
C THR A 92 8.11 -1.98 -3.61
N ALA A 93 9.27 -2.41 -4.10
CA ALA A 93 10.30 -2.98 -3.24
C ALA A 93 11.09 -1.88 -2.52
N TRP A 94 10.94 -1.82 -1.19
CA TRP A 94 11.60 -0.93 -0.21
C TRP A 94 11.30 0.58 -0.32
N SER A 95 10.94 1.08 -1.48
CA SER A 95 10.79 2.53 -1.69
C SER A 95 9.73 2.83 -2.74
N PRO A 96 9.06 4.00 -2.65
CA PRO A 96 8.10 4.46 -3.64
C PRO A 96 8.78 4.80 -4.97
N VAL A 97 7.97 5.12 -5.99
CA VAL A 97 8.41 5.41 -7.36
C VAL A 97 8.06 6.85 -7.81
N PRO A 98 8.40 7.90 -7.03
CA PRO A 98 7.96 9.26 -7.33
C PRO A 98 8.49 9.78 -8.68
N GLN A 99 9.67 9.33 -9.14
CA GLN A 99 10.22 9.71 -10.45
C GLN A 99 9.35 9.23 -11.60
N VAL A 100 8.78 8.02 -11.48
CA VAL A 100 7.86 7.45 -12.48
C VAL A 100 6.56 8.26 -12.51
N ILE A 101 6.01 8.60 -11.32
CA ILE A 101 4.77 9.38 -11.22
C ILE A 101 4.97 10.81 -11.72
N GLU A 102 6.07 11.44 -11.40
CA GLU A 102 6.42 12.76 -11.94
C GLU A 102 6.51 12.75 -13.48
N LYS A 103 7.14 11.71 -14.04
CA LYS A 103 7.21 11.54 -15.50
C LYS A 103 5.82 11.34 -16.12
N LEU A 104 4.99 10.52 -15.48
CA LEU A 104 3.61 10.30 -15.88
C LEU A 104 2.81 11.61 -15.89
N ALA A 105 2.93 12.42 -14.84
CA ALA A 105 2.29 13.72 -14.74
C ALA A 105 2.75 14.69 -15.86
N LYS A 106 4.05 14.76 -16.10
CA LYS A 106 4.63 15.60 -17.20
C LYS A 106 4.10 15.21 -18.59
N GLN A 107 3.82 13.91 -18.80
CA GLN A 107 3.25 13.40 -20.06
C GLN A 107 1.74 13.64 -20.18
N ASN A 108 1.03 13.80 -19.04
CA ASN A 108 -0.44 13.85 -18.98
C ASN A 108 -0.94 15.13 -18.28
N LYS A 109 -0.60 16.30 -18.83
CA LYS A 109 -0.86 17.63 -18.23
C LYS A 109 -2.34 18.01 -18.03
N LYS A 110 -3.27 17.19 -18.53
CA LYS A 110 -4.73 17.45 -18.45
C LYS A 110 -5.43 16.67 -17.35
N VAL A 111 -4.67 15.92 -16.58
CA VAL A 111 -5.17 15.21 -15.40
C VAL A 111 -4.52 15.79 -14.14
N THR A 112 -5.20 15.61 -13.01
CA THR A 112 -4.64 15.78 -11.67
C THR A 112 -4.26 14.42 -11.14
N ILE A 113 -3.08 14.30 -10.54
CA ILE A 113 -2.58 13.05 -9.98
C ILE A 113 -2.31 13.27 -8.49
N LYS A 114 -2.89 12.42 -7.64
CA LYS A 114 -2.53 12.25 -6.24
C LYS A 114 -1.81 10.92 -6.11
N TYR A 115 -0.63 10.93 -5.51
CA TYR A 115 0.20 9.76 -5.29
C TYR A 115 0.54 9.64 -3.81
N GLU A 116 0.11 8.57 -3.19
CA GLU A 116 0.28 8.28 -1.78
C GLU A 116 1.07 6.98 -1.61
N TYR A 117 1.92 6.93 -0.60
CA TYR A 117 2.70 5.75 -0.29
C TYR A 117 3.06 5.68 1.19
N TRP A 118 3.27 4.46 1.69
CA TRP A 118 3.77 4.23 3.03
C TRP A 118 4.54 2.91 3.12
N GLU A 119 5.48 2.81 4.04
CA GLU A 119 6.26 1.61 4.33
C GLU A 119 6.54 1.53 5.83
N GLY A 120 5.91 0.54 6.51
CA GLY A 120 5.94 0.42 7.97
C GLY A 120 7.29 0.02 8.54
N GLY A 121 8.07 -0.80 7.83
CA GLY A 121 9.35 -1.28 8.32
C GLY A 121 10.46 -0.22 8.35
N SER A 122 10.34 0.81 7.51
CA SER A 122 11.25 1.95 7.47
C SER A 122 10.62 3.24 8.01
N ASP A 123 9.42 3.15 8.57
CA ASP A 123 8.71 4.23 9.26
C ASP A 123 8.56 5.50 8.42
N TYR A 124 8.03 5.39 7.19
CA TYR A 124 7.77 6.58 6.39
C TYR A 124 6.48 6.49 5.58
N TRP A 125 5.90 7.66 5.32
CA TRP A 125 4.80 7.88 4.41
C TRP A 125 5.00 9.16 3.61
N GLY A 126 4.29 9.30 2.49
CA GLY A 126 4.29 10.53 1.72
C GLY A 126 3.11 10.63 0.77
N GLU A 127 2.81 11.86 0.41
CA GLU A 127 1.77 12.24 -0.54
C GLU A 127 2.29 13.31 -1.48
N HIS A 128 2.09 13.12 -2.77
CA HIS A 128 2.47 14.07 -3.81
C HIS A 128 1.26 14.39 -4.68
N THR A 129 0.98 15.67 -4.88
CA THR A 129 -0.06 16.14 -5.79
C THR A 129 0.56 16.80 -7.03
N TYR A 130 0.07 16.39 -8.20
CA TYR A 130 0.53 16.94 -9.48
C TYR A 130 -0.64 17.54 -10.26
N GLU A 131 -0.48 18.79 -10.68
CA GLU A 131 -1.42 19.48 -11.56
C GLU A 131 -0.71 20.07 -12.77
N LYS A 132 -1.34 19.95 -13.93
CA LYS A 132 -0.79 20.49 -15.19
C LYS A 132 0.64 20.01 -15.49
N GLY A 133 0.98 18.80 -15.02
CA GLY A 133 2.29 18.17 -15.18
C GLY A 133 3.38 18.69 -14.25
N LYS A 134 3.03 19.40 -13.18
CA LYS A 134 3.95 19.92 -12.16
C LYS A 134 3.51 19.46 -10.80
N GLN A 135 4.46 19.15 -9.94
CA GLN A 135 4.21 18.91 -8.52
C GLN A 135 3.79 20.25 -7.87
N VAL A 136 2.62 20.25 -7.23
CA VAL A 136 2.06 21.41 -6.55
C VAL A 136 2.09 21.27 -5.04
N GLU A 137 2.12 20.03 -4.55
CA GLU A 137 2.17 19.72 -3.14
C GLU A 137 3.01 18.47 -2.90
N GLN A 138 3.70 18.45 -1.76
CA GLN A 138 4.38 17.27 -1.22
C GLN A 138 4.34 17.36 0.30
N ILE A 139 3.78 16.34 0.93
CA ILE A 139 3.79 16.14 2.37
C ILE A 139 4.27 14.74 2.68
N GLY A 140 4.70 14.49 3.90
CA GLY A 140 5.17 13.17 4.34
C GLY A 140 6.01 13.28 5.59
N GLY A 141 6.35 12.13 6.17
CA GLY A 141 7.13 12.04 7.39
C GLY A 141 7.24 10.62 7.92
N SER A 142 7.50 10.52 9.22
CA SER A 142 7.43 9.26 9.96
C SER A 142 5.96 8.83 10.13
N ILE A 143 5.69 7.53 10.03
CA ILE A 143 4.38 6.94 10.31
C ILE A 143 4.04 7.15 11.80
N ASN A 144 5.04 7.00 12.68
CA ASN A 144 4.86 7.19 14.12
C ASN A 144 4.48 8.64 14.51
N ASP A 145 4.83 9.61 13.68
CA ASP A 145 4.46 11.02 13.86
C ASP A 145 3.16 11.40 13.10
N ALA A 146 2.64 10.50 12.26
CA ALA A 146 1.38 10.70 11.58
C ALA A 146 0.23 10.66 12.59
N GLY A 147 -0.69 11.62 12.52
CA GLY A 147 -1.89 11.57 13.37
C GLY A 147 -2.77 10.37 13.03
N CYS A 148 -3.59 9.93 14.00
CA CYS A 148 -4.49 8.77 13.84
C CYS A 148 -5.34 8.85 12.56
N GLU A 149 -5.86 10.04 12.23
CA GLU A 149 -6.67 10.28 11.03
C GLU A 149 -5.88 9.96 9.73
N LYS A 150 -4.58 10.31 9.68
CA LYS A 150 -3.74 10.01 8.51
C LYS A 150 -3.37 8.52 8.44
N LEU A 151 -3.18 7.88 9.56
CA LEU A 151 -2.94 6.44 9.61
C LEU A 151 -4.17 5.66 9.13
N GLU A 152 -5.37 6.04 9.57
CA GLU A 152 -6.62 5.45 9.09
C GLU A 152 -6.81 5.64 7.57
N GLU A 153 -6.43 6.80 7.03
CA GLU A 153 -6.48 7.06 5.58
C GLU A 153 -5.51 6.15 4.80
N LEU A 154 -4.30 5.97 5.30
CA LEU A 154 -3.23 5.20 4.61
C LEU A 154 -3.40 3.69 4.75
N MET A 155 -3.79 3.23 5.91
CA MET A 155 -3.73 1.83 6.32
C MET A 155 -5.13 1.19 6.47
N GLY A 156 -6.18 2.00 6.35
CA GLY A 156 -7.53 1.61 6.71
C GLY A 156 -7.77 1.70 8.21
N GLU A 157 -8.89 1.14 8.68
CA GLU A 157 -9.20 1.09 10.11
C GLU A 157 -8.28 0.07 10.79
N HIS A 158 -7.16 0.55 11.31
CA HIS A 158 -6.19 -0.22 12.09
C HIS A 158 -6.04 0.39 13.48
N HIS A 159 -5.74 -0.43 14.47
CA HIS A 159 -5.28 0.05 15.76
C HIS A 159 -4.07 -0.77 16.24
N GLU A 160 -3.34 -0.22 17.20
CA GLU A 160 -2.21 -0.92 17.79
C GLU A 160 -2.71 -1.94 18.82
N CYS A 161 -2.20 -3.16 18.76
CA CYS A 161 -2.36 -4.14 19.82
C CYS A 161 -1.80 -3.59 21.13
N LYS A 162 -2.57 -3.64 22.22
CA LYS A 162 -2.16 -3.08 23.52
C LYS A 162 -0.96 -3.78 24.15
N GLU A 163 -0.58 -4.95 23.66
CA GLU A 163 0.48 -5.76 24.24
C GLU A 163 1.75 -5.81 23.40
N CYS A 164 1.64 -6.11 22.09
CA CYS A 164 2.81 -6.23 21.22
C CYS A 164 3.03 -5.04 20.28
N TRP A 165 2.13 -4.07 20.25
CA TRP A 165 2.17 -2.87 19.40
C TRP A 165 2.07 -3.17 17.89
N GLU A 166 1.75 -4.40 17.51
CA GLU A 166 1.46 -4.72 16.12
C GLU A 166 0.16 -4.06 15.66
N MET A 167 0.16 -3.59 14.42
CA MET A 167 -1.03 -3.02 13.79
C MET A 167 -2.04 -4.11 13.46
N VAL A 168 -3.27 -3.93 13.87
CA VAL A 168 -4.38 -4.88 13.71
C VAL A 168 -5.46 -4.27 12.83
N GLU A 169 -5.86 -4.98 11.77
CA GLU A 169 -7.01 -4.58 10.96
C GLU A 169 -8.30 -4.60 11.81
N CYS A 170 -9.09 -3.53 11.68
CA CYS A 170 -10.35 -3.37 12.38
C CYS A 170 -11.52 -3.37 11.41
N GLU A 171 -12.56 -4.12 11.72
CA GLU A 171 -13.88 -3.89 11.15
C GLU A 171 -14.64 -2.88 12.03
N LYS A 172 -15.33 -1.93 11.40
CA LYS A 172 -16.02 -0.75 12.06
C LYS A 172 -16.85 -1.06 13.30
N GLU A 173 -17.30 -2.30 13.46
CA GLU A 173 -18.18 -2.70 14.57
C GLU A 173 -17.49 -3.54 15.65
N ASN A 174 -16.24 -3.96 15.43
CA ASN A 174 -15.56 -4.86 16.36
C ASN A 174 -14.04 -4.66 16.34
N THR A 175 -13.58 -3.63 17.05
CA THR A 175 -12.16 -3.31 17.18
C THR A 175 -11.53 -4.20 18.25
N PRO A 176 -10.75 -5.24 17.92
CA PRO A 176 -10.10 -6.06 18.91
C PRO A 176 -9.01 -5.27 19.63
N GLU A 177 -8.97 -5.28 20.95
CA GLU A 177 -7.94 -4.58 21.74
C GLU A 177 -6.56 -5.20 21.60
N TYR A 178 -6.49 -6.46 21.17
CA TYR A 178 -5.27 -7.27 21.05
C TYR A 178 -5.24 -7.97 19.70
N CYS A 179 -4.05 -8.21 19.16
CA CYS A 179 -3.91 -9.04 17.96
C CYS A 179 -4.24 -10.51 18.31
N GLU A 180 -4.54 -11.31 17.28
CA GLU A 180 -4.95 -12.71 17.45
C GLU A 180 -3.95 -13.53 18.31
N SER A 181 -2.66 -13.31 18.11
CA SER A 181 -1.59 -13.96 18.86
C SER A 181 -1.60 -13.59 20.36
N CYS A 182 -1.73 -12.31 20.69
CA CYS A 182 -1.78 -11.84 22.08
C CYS A 182 -3.09 -12.25 22.78
N GLU A 183 -4.20 -12.26 22.05
CA GLU A 183 -5.49 -12.72 22.58
C GLU A 183 -5.47 -14.22 22.90
N GLU A 184 -4.82 -15.03 22.05
CA GLU A 184 -4.63 -16.47 22.34
C GLU A 184 -3.73 -16.72 23.55
N GLU A 185 -2.66 -15.94 23.74
CA GLU A 185 -1.79 -16.07 24.91
C GLU A 185 -2.52 -15.69 26.20
N ARG A 186 -3.27 -14.58 26.20
CA ARG A 186 -4.09 -14.14 27.33
C ARG A 186 -5.14 -15.15 27.73
N THR A 187 -5.85 -15.74 26.76
CA THR A 187 -6.86 -16.76 27.03
C THR A 187 -6.24 -18.05 27.61
N LYS A 188 -5.03 -18.40 27.21
CA LYS A 188 -4.27 -19.52 27.79
C LYS A 188 -3.86 -19.25 29.26
N GLU A 189 -3.39 -18.02 29.54
CA GLU A 189 -3.03 -17.63 30.91
C GLU A 189 -4.25 -17.59 31.83
N GLU A 190 -5.37 -17.06 31.38
CA GLU A 190 -6.62 -17.06 32.16
C GLU A 190 -7.12 -18.47 32.44
N SER A 191 -7.04 -19.38 31.47
CA SER A 191 -7.46 -20.77 31.64
C SER A 191 -6.59 -21.52 32.69
N THR A 192 -5.28 -21.27 32.71
CA THR A 192 -4.36 -21.88 33.68
C THR A 192 -4.55 -21.35 35.10
N LEU A 193 -4.98 -20.10 35.27
CA LEU A 193 -5.31 -19.51 36.57
C LEU A 193 -6.55 -20.16 37.21
N TRP A 194 -7.52 -20.61 36.41
CA TRP A 194 -8.73 -21.27 36.91
C TRP A 194 -8.51 -22.75 37.26
N GLU A 195 -7.58 -23.43 36.63
CA GLU A 195 -7.25 -24.85 36.97
C GLU A 195 -6.50 -25.01 38.30
N GLY A 196 -5.96 -23.93 38.86
CA GLY A 196 -5.22 -23.90 40.12
C GLY A 196 -6.05 -23.70 41.38
N ILE A 197 -7.35 -23.50 41.33
CA ILE A 197 -8.21 -23.26 42.51
C ILE A 197 -8.77 -24.61 42.96
N PRO A 198 -8.30 -25.20 44.09
CA PRO A 198 -8.90 -26.41 44.61
C PRO A 198 -10.32 -26.16 45.07
N HIS A 199 -11.26 -26.87 44.49
CA HIS A 199 -12.65 -26.91 44.97
C HIS A 199 -12.62 -27.46 46.41
N GLY A 200 -12.74 -26.54 47.36
CA GLY A 200 -12.84 -26.89 48.76
C GLY A 200 -14.12 -27.70 49.04
N ASP A 201 -13.97 -28.96 49.34
CA ASP A 201 -15.01 -29.81 49.89
C ASP A 201 -15.58 -29.17 51.16
N LYS A 202 -16.75 -28.60 51.06
CA LYS A 202 -17.56 -28.32 52.26
C LYS A 202 -18.34 -29.57 52.63
N ALA A 203 -17.67 -30.46 53.38
CA ALA A 203 -18.39 -31.41 54.22
C ALA A 203 -19.04 -30.64 55.37
N LEU A 204 -20.34 -30.47 55.33
CA LEU A 204 -21.16 -30.12 56.47
C LEU A 204 -21.71 -31.40 57.10
N SER A 205 -21.13 -31.79 58.21
CA SER A 205 -21.74 -32.71 59.16
C SER A 205 -22.15 -31.91 60.38
N HIS A 206 -23.41 -32.10 60.74
CA HIS A 206 -24.25 -31.80 61.92
C HIS A 206 -25.08 -30.55 61.83
#